data_913fd39325b6d0f041a4c7f1236b1937
#
_entry.id   913fd39325b6d0f041a4c7f1236b1937
#
_cell.length_a   1.000
_cell.length_b   1.000
_cell.length_c   1.000
_cell.angle_alpha   90.00
_cell.angle_beta   90.00
_cell.angle_gamma   90.00
#
_symmetry.space_group_name_H-M   'P 1'
#
loop_
_entity.id
_entity.type
_entity.pdbx_description
1 polymer ?
#
loop_
_entity_poly.entity_id
_entity_poly.type
_entity_poly.pdbx_seq_one_letter_code
_entity_poly.pdbx_strand_id
1 'polypeptide(L)'
;MTKKDPNNLSEIKFDPIEIAFEQIGTVYPALKSIQNIESNLEYLLDTTKHIDAGYLHVFLNMHPFVVVQENDRYYCVGNIRLFRVAKIVLDPKTQINCLLLRENNTVLIEKLATTDFYLSHLLFSLRSVDSGDQLCRVWQVLEDVKKEIIPEAKQLKSLSKMLNIPRKKGYLKRKKQANVEPKS
;
A
#
# COMPACT_ATOMS: atom_id res chain seq x y z
N MET A 1 -31.51 23.27 14.71
CA MET A 1 -30.08 23.08 14.32
C MET A 1 -29.55 21.93 15.12
N THR A 2 -29.46 20.75 14.54
CA THR A 2 -28.84 19.56 15.14
C THR A 2 -27.34 19.84 15.28
N LYS A 3 -26.82 19.83 16.50
CA LYS A 3 -25.38 19.92 16.76
C LYS A 3 -24.73 18.72 16.07
N LYS A 4 -23.90 18.97 15.05
CA LYS A 4 -23.03 17.96 14.44
C LYS A 4 -22.18 17.36 15.54
N ASP A 5 -22.26 16.06 15.75
CA ASP A 5 -21.32 15.36 16.66
C ASP A 5 -19.94 15.35 15.99
N PRO A 6 -18.94 16.07 16.54
CA PRO A 6 -17.61 16.14 15.94
C PRO A 6 -16.88 14.77 15.91
N ASN A 7 -17.46 13.75 16.53
CA ASN A 7 -16.92 12.39 16.59
C ASN A 7 -17.62 11.40 15.64
N ASN A 8 -18.62 11.84 14.88
CA ASN A 8 -19.35 10.96 13.98
C ASN A 8 -18.58 10.74 12.67
N LEU A 9 -17.83 9.64 12.60
CA LEU A 9 -17.04 9.27 11.42
C LEU A 9 -17.90 9.03 10.16
N SER A 10 -19.18 8.73 10.29
CA SER A 10 -20.07 8.45 9.15
C SER A 10 -20.45 9.70 8.34
N GLU A 11 -20.24 10.90 8.88
CA GLU A 11 -20.52 12.18 8.21
C GLU A 11 -19.32 12.81 7.52
N ILE A 12 -18.16 12.16 7.60
CA ILE A 12 -16.93 12.66 6.99
C ILE A 12 -17.05 12.63 5.48
N LYS A 13 -16.72 13.76 4.86
CA LYS A 13 -16.73 13.90 3.40
C LYS A 13 -15.29 14.06 2.89
N PHE A 14 -15.04 13.38 1.80
CA PHE A 14 -13.80 13.48 1.05
C PHE A 14 -14.11 14.07 -0.32
N ASP A 15 -13.34 15.07 -0.71
CA ASP A 15 -13.43 15.62 -2.07
C ASP A 15 -12.28 15.06 -2.91
N PRO A 16 -12.57 14.54 -4.10
CA PRO A 16 -11.51 14.15 -5.02
C PRO A 16 -10.78 15.39 -5.54
N ILE A 17 -9.46 15.35 -5.50
CA ILE A 17 -8.59 16.38 -6.06
C ILE A 17 -7.44 15.73 -6.83
N GLU A 18 -6.90 16.44 -7.80
CA GLU A 18 -5.68 16.07 -8.51
C GLU A 18 -4.60 17.09 -8.23
N ILE A 19 -3.44 16.64 -7.75
CA ILE A 19 -2.31 17.49 -7.37
C ILE A 19 -1.00 16.86 -7.79
N ALA A 20 0.04 17.70 -7.99
CA ALA A 20 1.39 17.19 -8.15
C ALA A 20 1.87 16.54 -6.84
N PHE A 21 2.56 15.41 -6.94
CA PHE A 21 2.98 14.63 -5.77
C PHE A 21 3.87 15.45 -4.82
N GLU A 22 4.71 16.34 -5.34
CA GLU A 22 5.56 17.24 -4.56
C GLU A 22 4.79 18.22 -3.66
N GLN A 23 3.51 18.49 -3.96
CA GLN A 23 2.65 19.34 -3.14
C GLN A 23 2.26 18.69 -1.82
N ILE A 24 2.39 17.35 -1.73
CA ILE A 24 2.23 16.62 -0.47
C ILE A 24 3.57 16.64 0.25
N GLY A 25 3.73 17.54 1.20
CA GLY A 25 5.01 17.75 1.89
C GLY A 25 5.46 16.53 2.68
N THR A 26 4.64 16.07 3.63
CA THR A 26 4.94 14.95 4.54
C THR A 26 3.66 14.36 5.10
N VAL A 27 3.79 13.37 5.96
CA VAL A 27 2.70 12.87 6.81
C VAL A 27 2.34 13.96 7.82
N TYR A 28 1.05 14.07 8.14
CA TYR A 28 0.53 15.08 9.07
C TYR A 28 1.29 15.05 10.43
N PRO A 29 1.76 16.18 10.94
CA PRO A 29 2.69 16.21 12.08
C PRO A 29 2.16 15.55 13.37
N ALA A 30 0.85 15.60 13.62
CA ALA A 30 0.26 14.97 14.80
C ALA A 30 0.31 13.42 14.75
N LEU A 31 0.55 12.80 13.57
CA LEU A 31 0.58 11.34 13.39
C LEU A 31 1.94 10.70 13.71
N LYS A 32 2.79 11.33 14.51
CA LYS A 32 4.13 10.81 14.86
C LYS A 32 4.09 9.40 15.47
N SER A 33 3.09 9.09 16.30
CA SER A 33 2.93 7.77 16.92
C SER A 33 2.71 6.69 15.86
N ILE A 34 1.83 6.95 14.89
CA ILE A 34 1.56 6.02 13.77
C ILE A 34 2.80 5.86 12.90
N GLN A 35 3.48 6.96 12.57
CA GLN A 35 4.72 6.93 11.81
C GLN A 35 5.81 6.09 12.48
N ASN A 36 5.94 6.20 13.80
CA ASN A 36 6.90 5.42 14.56
C ASN A 36 6.56 3.92 14.56
N ILE A 37 5.28 3.57 14.73
CA ILE A 37 4.84 2.17 14.64
C ILE A 37 5.11 1.64 13.24
N GLU A 38 4.68 2.35 12.20
CA GLU A 38 4.82 1.93 10.80
C GLU A 38 6.29 1.74 10.41
N SER A 39 7.21 2.60 10.88
CA SER A 39 8.65 2.48 10.58
C SER A 39 9.32 1.27 11.25
N ASN A 40 8.70 0.70 12.28
CA ASN A 40 9.19 -0.49 12.97
C ASN A 40 8.52 -1.79 12.47
N LEU A 41 7.58 -1.71 11.53
CA LEU A 41 6.98 -2.90 10.93
C LEU A 41 7.89 -3.49 9.86
N GLU A 42 8.04 -4.80 9.91
CA GLU A 42 8.72 -5.55 8.86
C GLU A 42 7.75 -5.84 7.71
N TYR A 43 8.09 -5.37 6.53
CA TYR A 43 7.31 -5.60 5.32
C TYR A 43 7.98 -6.65 4.45
N LEU A 44 7.17 -7.43 3.73
CA LEU A 44 7.67 -8.47 2.82
C LEU A 44 8.57 -7.92 1.72
N LEU A 45 8.33 -6.68 1.29
CA LEU A 45 9.16 -5.99 0.32
C LEU A 45 9.95 -4.87 1.00
N ASP A 46 11.19 -5.15 1.36
CA ASP A 46 12.08 -4.18 2.02
C ASP A 46 12.48 -3.04 1.09
N THR A 47 12.71 -3.36 -0.18
CA THR A 47 13.17 -2.40 -1.18
C THR A 47 12.07 -2.12 -2.20
N THR A 48 11.41 -0.98 -2.03
CA THR A 48 10.28 -0.57 -2.87
C THR A 48 10.69 0.02 -4.21
N LYS A 49 11.97 0.35 -4.42
CA LYS A 49 12.53 0.83 -5.69
C LYS A 49 12.39 -0.14 -6.86
N HIS A 50 12.06 -1.41 -6.58
CA HIS A 50 11.82 -2.42 -7.61
C HIS A 50 10.41 -2.37 -8.21
N ILE A 51 9.52 -1.54 -7.64
CA ILE A 51 8.17 -1.34 -8.16
C ILE A 51 8.25 -0.39 -9.35
N ASP A 52 7.64 -0.78 -10.47
CA ASP A 52 7.53 0.10 -11.63
C ASP A 52 6.64 1.31 -11.31
N ALA A 53 7.08 2.51 -11.70
CA ALA A 53 6.40 3.76 -11.39
C ALA A 53 5.02 3.88 -12.05
N GLY A 54 4.86 3.36 -13.27
CA GLY A 54 3.59 3.38 -13.98
C GLY A 54 2.54 2.52 -13.29
N TYR A 55 2.92 1.30 -12.87
CA TYR A 55 2.02 0.43 -12.13
C TYR A 55 1.70 0.97 -10.74
N LEU A 56 2.66 1.61 -10.07
CA LEU A 56 2.38 2.29 -8.81
C LEU A 56 1.39 3.43 -9.00
N HIS A 57 1.52 4.20 -10.09
CA HIS A 57 0.57 5.27 -10.41
C HIS A 57 -0.85 4.73 -10.65
N VAL A 58 -0.99 3.63 -11.40
CA VAL A 58 -2.30 2.96 -11.57
C VAL A 58 -2.85 2.50 -10.22
N PHE A 59 -2.03 1.91 -9.37
CA PHE A 59 -2.44 1.49 -8.03
C PHE A 59 -2.91 2.66 -7.17
N LEU A 60 -2.24 3.82 -7.24
CA LEU A 60 -2.65 5.03 -6.53
C LEU A 60 -3.99 5.59 -7.01
N ASN A 61 -4.34 5.42 -8.29
CA ASN A 61 -5.66 5.79 -8.79
C ASN A 61 -6.78 4.91 -8.19
N MET A 62 -6.47 3.68 -7.83
CA MET A 62 -7.39 2.76 -7.15
C MET A 62 -7.41 2.95 -5.63
N HIS A 63 -6.30 3.43 -5.06
CA HIS A 63 -6.08 3.62 -3.62
C HIS A 63 -5.51 5.02 -3.36
N PRO A 64 -6.29 6.09 -3.57
CA PRO A 64 -5.82 7.46 -3.45
C PRO A 64 -5.36 7.77 -2.02
N PHE A 65 -4.39 8.68 -1.89
CA PHE A 65 -4.04 9.20 -0.59
C PHE A 65 -5.17 10.03 -0.02
N VAL A 66 -5.37 9.92 1.30
CA VAL A 66 -6.17 10.90 2.03
C VAL A 66 -5.23 12.01 2.49
N VAL A 67 -5.57 13.25 2.16
CA VAL A 67 -4.77 14.42 2.50
C VAL A 67 -5.61 15.48 3.22
N VAL A 68 -4.97 16.28 4.06
CA VAL A 68 -5.51 17.53 4.61
C VAL A 68 -4.70 18.69 4.08
N GLN A 69 -5.34 19.85 3.94
CA GLN A 69 -4.65 21.09 3.56
C GLN A 69 -4.53 22.00 4.77
N GLU A 70 -3.32 22.46 5.06
CA GLU A 70 -3.03 23.43 6.12
C GLU A 70 -1.95 24.39 5.62
N ASN A 71 -2.19 25.69 5.74
CA ASN A 71 -1.26 26.75 5.31
C ASN A 71 -0.73 26.55 3.87
N ASP A 72 -1.64 26.31 2.91
CA ASP A 72 -1.36 26.07 1.48
C ASP A 72 -0.47 24.85 1.19
N ARG A 73 -0.33 23.93 2.14
CA ARG A 73 0.39 22.65 1.98
C ARG A 73 -0.54 21.48 2.21
N TYR A 74 -0.32 20.43 1.48
CA TYR A 74 -1.01 19.16 1.71
C TYR A 74 -0.16 18.25 2.60
N TYR A 75 -0.84 17.53 3.50
CA TYR A 75 -0.25 16.54 4.39
C TYR A 75 -0.98 15.22 4.24
N CYS A 76 -0.23 14.13 4.12
CA CYS A 76 -0.81 12.80 4.04
C CYS A 76 -1.33 12.36 5.41
N VAL A 77 -2.58 11.84 5.45
CA VAL A 77 -3.23 11.33 6.67
C VAL A 77 -3.70 9.89 6.55
N GLY A 78 -3.81 9.34 5.35
CA GLY A 78 -4.15 7.94 5.11
C GLY A 78 -3.21 7.29 4.09
N ASN A 79 -3.16 5.95 4.09
CA ASN A 79 -2.25 5.18 3.23
C ASN A 79 -0.75 5.55 3.44
N ILE A 80 -0.33 5.78 4.69
CA ILE A 80 1.01 6.30 5.05
C ILE A 80 2.14 5.43 4.47
N ARG A 81 1.99 4.10 4.50
CA ARG A 81 2.98 3.19 3.90
C ARG A 81 3.10 3.42 2.40
N LEU A 82 1.97 3.50 1.70
CA LEU A 82 1.94 3.73 0.26
C LEU A 82 2.55 5.08 -0.10
N PHE A 83 2.31 6.11 0.71
CA PHE A 83 2.94 7.43 0.56
C PHE A 83 4.47 7.36 0.66
N ARG A 84 5.02 6.59 1.59
CA ARG A 84 6.48 6.39 1.71
C ARG A 84 7.05 5.65 0.49
N VAL A 85 6.34 4.65 -0.02
CA VAL A 85 6.72 3.95 -1.24
C VAL A 85 6.73 4.92 -2.42
N ALA A 86 5.69 5.72 -2.57
CA ALA A 86 5.57 6.70 -3.64
C ALA A 86 6.72 7.72 -3.62
N LYS A 87 7.16 8.16 -2.44
CA LYS A 87 8.33 9.05 -2.29
C LYS A 87 9.64 8.49 -2.84
N ILE A 88 9.75 7.17 -2.93
CA ILE A 88 10.95 6.50 -3.44
C ILE A 88 10.86 6.25 -4.96
N VAL A 89 9.63 6.04 -5.45
CA VAL A 89 9.39 5.48 -6.79
C VAL A 89 8.91 6.54 -7.78
N LEU A 90 8.06 7.48 -7.36
CA LEU A 90 7.44 8.44 -8.25
C LEU A 90 8.29 9.70 -8.47
N ASP A 91 8.18 10.24 -9.69
CA ASP A 91 8.66 11.59 -9.97
C ASP A 91 7.83 12.62 -9.17
N PRO A 92 8.47 13.63 -8.54
CA PRO A 92 7.77 14.66 -7.77
C PRO A 92 6.68 15.41 -8.53
N LYS A 93 6.82 15.56 -9.85
CA LYS A 93 5.85 16.26 -10.72
C LYS A 93 4.70 15.38 -11.19
N THR A 94 4.69 14.09 -10.85
CA THR A 94 3.60 13.17 -11.22
C THR A 94 2.29 13.69 -10.65
N GLN A 95 1.28 13.86 -11.51
CA GLN A 95 -0.08 14.18 -11.08
C GLN A 95 -0.72 12.94 -10.47
N ILE A 96 -1.31 13.09 -9.30
CA ILE A 96 -1.95 12.01 -8.56
C ILE A 96 -3.32 12.41 -8.04
N ASN A 97 -4.22 11.45 -8.02
CA ASN A 97 -5.54 11.60 -7.41
C ASN A 97 -5.44 11.43 -5.90
N CYS A 98 -6.04 12.36 -5.16
CA CYS A 98 -6.12 12.35 -3.71
C CYS A 98 -7.56 12.58 -3.25
N LEU A 99 -7.84 12.21 -2.02
CA LEU A 99 -9.07 12.50 -1.31
C LEU A 99 -8.77 13.59 -0.26
N LEU A 100 -9.27 14.79 -0.49
CA LEU A 100 -9.11 15.92 0.43
C LEU A 100 -10.12 15.81 1.56
N LEU A 101 -9.61 15.69 2.78
CA LEU A 101 -10.39 15.86 4.00
C LEU A 101 -10.46 17.35 4.33
N ARG A 102 -11.66 17.92 4.29
CA ARG A 102 -11.87 19.37 4.54
C ARG A 102 -11.79 19.75 6.01
N GLU A 103 -11.95 18.80 6.89
CA GLU A 103 -11.98 19.03 8.32
C GLU A 103 -10.57 19.02 8.93
N ASN A 104 -10.16 20.13 9.55
CA ASN A 104 -8.81 20.29 10.15
C ASN A 104 -8.82 19.98 11.66
N ASN A 105 -9.74 19.15 12.13
CA ASN A 105 -9.76 18.72 13.52
C ASN A 105 -8.70 17.64 13.76
N THR A 106 -7.65 17.97 14.49
CA THR A 106 -6.52 17.07 14.77
C THR A 106 -6.98 15.74 15.39
N VAL A 107 -7.92 15.75 16.32
CA VAL A 107 -8.45 14.52 16.96
C VAL A 107 -9.14 13.63 15.94
N LEU A 108 -9.90 14.22 15.02
CA LEU A 108 -10.56 13.48 13.94
C LEU A 108 -9.52 12.89 12.97
N ILE A 109 -8.51 13.69 12.59
CA ILE A 109 -7.43 13.25 11.71
C ILE A 109 -6.69 12.05 12.33
N GLU A 110 -6.32 12.14 13.62
CA GLU A 110 -5.66 11.05 14.33
C GLU A 110 -6.53 9.79 14.37
N LYS A 111 -7.82 9.93 14.62
CA LYS A 111 -8.78 8.83 14.66
C LYS A 111 -8.91 8.15 13.29
N LEU A 112 -9.02 8.94 12.21
CA LEU A 112 -9.08 8.43 10.84
C LEU A 112 -7.81 7.69 10.46
N ALA A 113 -6.66 8.30 10.68
CA ALA A 113 -5.37 7.71 10.36
C ALA A 113 -5.12 6.42 11.15
N THR A 114 -5.51 6.40 12.45
CA THR A 114 -5.41 5.20 13.28
C THR A 114 -6.34 4.10 12.76
N THR A 115 -7.54 4.46 12.34
CA THR A 115 -8.52 3.51 11.78
C THR A 115 -8.01 2.93 10.47
N ASP A 116 -7.55 3.78 9.53
CA ASP A 116 -6.96 3.35 8.26
C ASP A 116 -5.77 2.41 8.48
N PHE A 117 -4.82 2.82 9.31
CA PHE A 117 -3.64 2.03 9.61
C PHE A 117 -3.99 0.66 10.22
N TYR A 118 -4.87 0.64 11.23
CA TYR A 118 -5.23 -0.58 11.95
C TYR A 118 -6.05 -1.53 11.07
N LEU A 119 -7.09 -1.01 10.39
CA LEU A 119 -7.96 -1.84 9.55
C LEU A 119 -7.24 -2.35 8.31
N SER A 120 -6.35 -1.55 7.70
CA SER A 120 -5.55 -2.01 6.57
C SER A 120 -4.69 -3.21 6.94
N HIS A 121 -4.06 -3.19 8.11
CA HIS A 121 -3.27 -4.32 8.58
C HIS A 121 -4.15 -5.52 8.97
N LEU A 122 -5.27 -5.28 9.63
CA LEU A 122 -6.18 -6.35 10.06
C LEU A 122 -6.85 -7.08 8.89
N LEU A 123 -7.30 -6.32 7.88
CA LEU A 123 -8.11 -6.87 6.79
C LEU A 123 -7.26 -7.37 5.61
N PHE A 124 -6.12 -6.73 5.33
CA PHE A 124 -5.35 -6.99 4.12
C PHE A 124 -3.99 -7.66 4.36
N SER A 125 -3.54 -7.77 5.62
CA SER A 125 -2.30 -8.49 5.91
C SER A 125 -2.51 -10.00 5.79
N LEU A 126 -1.64 -10.64 5.02
CA LEU A 126 -1.59 -12.09 4.91
C LEU A 126 -1.01 -12.68 6.21
N ARG A 127 -1.47 -13.88 6.60
CA ARG A 127 -0.87 -14.60 7.74
C ARG A 127 0.62 -14.83 7.46
N SER A 128 1.47 -14.47 8.39
CA SER A 128 2.93 -14.53 8.23
C SER A 128 3.46 -15.91 7.83
N VAL A 129 2.84 -16.98 8.33
CA VAL A 129 3.26 -18.37 8.04
C VAL A 129 3.04 -18.76 6.58
N ASP A 130 2.00 -18.22 5.92
CA ASP A 130 1.59 -18.61 4.57
C ASP A 130 1.76 -17.48 3.55
N SER A 131 2.11 -16.27 3.98
CA SER A 131 2.15 -15.09 3.11
C SER A 131 3.08 -15.26 1.91
N GLY A 132 4.25 -15.84 2.14
CA GLY A 132 5.19 -16.13 1.06
C GLY A 132 4.66 -17.14 0.05
N ASP A 133 4.00 -18.19 0.55
CA ASP A 133 3.39 -19.23 -0.27
C ASP A 133 2.26 -18.67 -1.13
N GLN A 134 1.42 -17.84 -0.53
CA GLN A 134 0.28 -17.21 -1.21
C GLN A 134 0.75 -16.21 -2.27
N LEU A 135 1.71 -15.35 -1.95
CA LEU A 135 2.29 -14.41 -2.92
C LEU A 135 2.95 -15.13 -4.10
N CYS A 136 3.67 -16.22 -3.85
CA CYS A 136 4.25 -17.03 -4.92
C CYS A 136 3.19 -17.67 -5.82
N ARG A 137 2.04 -18.08 -5.28
CA ARG A 137 0.90 -18.60 -6.08
C ARG A 137 0.28 -17.49 -6.92
N VAL A 138 -0.01 -16.34 -6.33
CA VAL A 138 -0.53 -15.16 -7.05
C VAL A 138 0.43 -14.78 -8.18
N TRP A 139 1.73 -14.69 -7.88
CA TRP A 139 2.75 -14.37 -8.88
C TRP A 139 2.78 -15.37 -10.05
N GLN A 140 2.54 -16.65 -9.80
CA GLN A 140 2.47 -17.67 -10.88
C GLN A 140 1.26 -17.46 -11.81
N VAL A 141 0.15 -16.95 -11.29
CA VAL A 141 -1.09 -16.71 -12.05
C VAL A 141 -1.04 -15.43 -12.87
N LEU A 142 -0.26 -14.42 -12.44
CA LEU A 142 -0.20 -13.10 -13.07
C LEU A 142 0.45 -13.06 -14.47
N GLU A 143 0.93 -14.22 -14.99
CA GLU A 143 1.53 -14.33 -16.33
C GLU A 143 2.53 -13.21 -16.68
N ASP A 144 2.29 -12.46 -17.77
CA ASP A 144 3.23 -11.44 -18.24
C ASP A 144 3.16 -10.14 -17.43
N VAL A 145 2.01 -9.80 -16.87
CA VAL A 145 1.82 -8.59 -16.05
C VAL A 145 2.80 -8.52 -14.88
N LYS A 146 3.15 -9.66 -14.28
CA LYS A 146 4.14 -9.72 -13.18
C LYS A 146 5.51 -9.15 -13.51
N LYS A 147 5.96 -9.29 -14.78
CA LYS A 147 7.26 -8.78 -15.25
C LYS A 147 7.25 -7.27 -15.41
N GLU A 148 6.07 -6.71 -15.63
CA GLU A 148 5.87 -5.28 -15.78
C GLU A 148 5.76 -4.59 -14.43
N ILE A 149 5.04 -5.19 -13.46
CA ILE A 149 4.88 -4.65 -12.10
C ILE A 149 6.21 -4.66 -11.33
N ILE A 150 6.97 -5.78 -11.43
CA ILE A 150 8.27 -5.94 -10.76
C ILE A 150 9.28 -6.48 -11.79
N PRO A 151 9.91 -5.60 -12.58
CA PRO A 151 10.79 -6.01 -13.69
C PRO A 151 11.94 -6.94 -13.29
N GLU A 152 12.46 -6.81 -12.06
CA GLU A 152 13.54 -7.66 -11.58
C GLU A 152 13.09 -9.04 -11.13
N ALA A 153 11.81 -9.24 -10.83
CA ALA A 153 11.24 -10.54 -10.44
C ALA A 153 10.87 -11.42 -11.65
N LYS A 154 11.73 -11.51 -12.65
CA LYS A 154 11.49 -12.29 -13.88
C LYS A 154 11.24 -13.78 -13.62
N GLN A 155 11.72 -14.31 -12.52
CA GLN A 155 11.58 -15.71 -12.12
C GLN A 155 11.15 -15.80 -10.65
N LEU A 156 10.46 -16.88 -10.31
CA LEU A 156 10.07 -17.17 -8.92
C LEU A 156 11.27 -17.15 -7.95
N LYS A 157 12.45 -17.52 -8.46
CA LYS A 157 13.71 -17.46 -7.70
C LYS A 157 14.08 -16.03 -7.32
N SER A 158 13.95 -15.09 -8.24
CA SER A 158 14.24 -13.67 -8.02
C SER A 158 13.24 -13.09 -7.02
N LEU A 159 11.94 -13.36 -7.21
CA LEU A 159 10.89 -12.93 -6.29
C LEU A 159 11.15 -13.44 -4.85
N SER A 160 11.41 -14.73 -4.67
CA SER A 160 11.68 -15.30 -3.34
C SER A 160 12.88 -14.66 -2.66
N LYS A 161 13.92 -14.30 -3.44
CA LYS A 161 15.10 -13.61 -2.92
C LYS A 161 14.75 -12.16 -2.50
N MET A 162 13.99 -11.44 -3.31
CA MET A 162 13.56 -10.06 -3.02
C MET A 162 12.68 -9.98 -1.78
N LEU A 163 11.79 -10.96 -1.60
CA LEU A 163 10.86 -11.03 -0.47
C LEU A 163 11.48 -11.70 0.77
N ASN A 164 12.76 -12.05 0.72
CA ASN A 164 13.46 -12.78 1.79
C ASN A 164 12.70 -14.05 2.28
N ILE A 165 11.99 -14.70 1.38
CA ILE A 165 11.18 -15.90 1.70
C ILE A 165 12.07 -17.13 1.60
N PRO A 166 12.18 -17.92 2.69
CA PRO A 166 12.95 -19.15 2.66
C PRO A 166 12.34 -20.14 1.66
N ARG A 167 13.17 -20.64 0.75
CA ARG A 167 12.76 -21.67 -0.20
C ARG A 167 12.43 -22.97 0.52
N LYS A 168 11.18 -23.21 0.85
CA LYS A 168 10.76 -24.54 1.27
C LYS A 168 10.85 -25.48 0.07
N LYS A 169 11.57 -26.58 0.20
CA LYS A 169 11.74 -27.64 -0.83
C LYS A 169 10.41 -28.22 -1.37
N GLY A 170 9.27 -27.87 -0.75
CA GLY A 170 7.94 -28.35 -1.11
C GLY A 170 7.31 -27.74 -2.37
N TYR A 171 7.73 -26.52 -2.79
CA TYR A 171 7.14 -25.84 -3.95
C TYR A 171 7.38 -26.57 -5.28
N LEU A 172 8.55 -27.18 -5.46
CA LEU A 172 8.92 -27.86 -6.70
C LEU A 172 8.27 -29.25 -6.83
N LYS A 173 7.87 -29.89 -5.73
CA LYS A 173 7.23 -31.23 -5.77
C LYS A 173 5.79 -31.19 -6.28
N ARG A 174 5.02 -30.12 -6.02
CA ARG A 174 3.61 -30.04 -6.42
C ARG A 174 3.40 -29.82 -7.91
N LYS A 175 4.36 -29.25 -8.64
CA LYS A 175 4.28 -29.11 -10.10
C LYS A 175 4.41 -30.46 -10.84
N LYS A 176 5.05 -31.47 -10.22
CA LYS A 176 5.15 -32.82 -10.79
C LYS A 176 3.90 -33.67 -10.60
N GLN A 177 3.06 -33.36 -9.61
CA GLN A 177 1.82 -34.12 -9.34
C GLN A 177 0.60 -33.62 -10.14
N ALA A 178 0.61 -32.35 -10.58
CA ALA A 178 -0.48 -31.80 -11.39
C ALA A 178 -0.49 -32.24 -12.85
N ASN A 179 0.59 -32.86 -13.34
CA ASN A 179 0.72 -33.36 -14.71
C ASN A 179 0.58 -34.91 -14.84
N VAL A 180 0.04 -35.56 -13.82
CA VAL A 180 -0.35 -36.97 -13.96
C VAL A 180 -1.80 -36.97 -14.43
N GLU A 181 -1.99 -37.05 -15.76
CA GLU A 181 -3.29 -37.32 -16.36
C GLU A 181 -3.85 -38.64 -15.79
N PRO A 182 -5.14 -38.67 -15.45
CA PRO A 182 -5.76 -39.96 -15.13
C PRO A 182 -5.71 -40.84 -16.36
N LYS A 183 -4.93 -41.91 -16.31
CA LYS A 183 -5.01 -42.98 -17.29
C LYS A 183 -6.40 -43.57 -17.20
N SER A 184 -7.16 -43.37 -18.27
CA SER A 184 -8.40 -44.09 -18.58
C SER A 184 -8.20 -45.61 -18.56
#